data_88fb1c28896cb4413c7a1afb1585cda2
#
_entry.id   88fb1c28896cb4413c7a1afb1585cda2
#
_cell.length_a   1.000
_cell.length_b   1.000
_cell.length_c   1.000
_cell.angle_alpha   90.00
_cell.angle_beta   90.00
_cell.angle_gamma   90.00
#
_symmetry.space_group_name_H-M   'P 1'
#
loop_
_entity.id
_entity.type
_entity.pdbx_description
1 polymer ?
#
loop_
_entity_poly.entity_id
_entity_poly.type
_entity_poly.pdbx_seq_one_letter_code
_entity_poly.pdbx_strand_id
1 'polypeptide(L)'
;MVRALILDLGDVLFNWDAPASTPISRKTLGQMLHSEIWGEYERGHLTEEEAYNALAKRYSCEAKDVAHTFVLARESLRLDTKFKTFLQALKQNANGSLRVYGMSNISKPDFEVLLGKADDWTLFDKIFPSGHVGMRKPDLEFFRYVLKDISTPVEDVVFVDDNLDNVTSARSLGLRSILFHKKDEVQRQLANIFGSPAERGLEYLSANKTNLQSETTTNIPIQDNFGQLLILEATEDPSLVSMEPGKRTWNFFIGSPSLTTDTFPDDLDTTSLALSIVPTSTDIVNSVIDEIISRRDKDGIVPTYFDNTRPRVDPIVCVNVLSMFAKYGREHDLPATVAWVRDVLYHRAYLGGTRYYGSAEAFLFFFTRFVRNLRPGTLKQDLHALLSERVRERINTPVDALALSMRIQACHALGFDAPADVATLITMQDEDGGWPAAVIYKYGAGGLGITNRGVSTAFAVKAITGTPVKTEQTGSDENVDLREQLRGFNKNFDGSTYFILRANPNIGP
;
A
#
# COMPACT_ATOMS: atom_id res chain seq x y z
N MET A 1 2.09 -10.12 12.59
CA MET A 1 3.39 -9.37 12.66
C MET A 1 4.44 -10.26 12.04
N VAL A 2 5.20 -9.76 11.04
CA VAL A 2 6.23 -10.59 10.36
C VAL A 2 7.31 -11.01 11.36
N ARG A 3 7.67 -12.31 11.35
CA ARG A 3 8.56 -12.93 12.33
C ARG A 3 9.79 -13.60 11.72
N ALA A 4 9.77 -13.85 10.42
CA ALA A 4 10.86 -14.50 9.73
C ALA A 4 11.23 -13.80 8.43
N LEU A 5 12.54 -13.71 8.18
CA LEU A 5 13.13 -13.25 6.92
C LEU A 5 13.97 -14.38 6.35
N ILE A 6 13.65 -14.83 5.16
CA ILE A 6 14.44 -15.80 4.39
C ILE A 6 15.16 -15.03 3.28
N LEU A 7 16.47 -15.13 3.21
CA LEU A 7 17.33 -14.47 2.25
C LEU A 7 18.03 -15.47 1.35
N ASP A 8 18.08 -15.21 0.06
CA ASP A 8 19.12 -15.80 -0.77
C ASP A 8 20.50 -15.26 -0.37
N LEU A 9 21.56 -15.99 -0.67
CA LEU A 9 22.93 -15.60 -0.37
C LEU A 9 23.62 -15.05 -1.62
N GLY A 10 23.59 -15.75 -2.75
CA GLY A 10 24.20 -15.32 -4.01
C GLY A 10 23.48 -14.13 -4.61
N ASP A 11 24.20 -13.14 -5.10
CA ASP A 11 23.68 -11.90 -5.71
C ASP A 11 22.69 -11.09 -4.85
N VAL A 12 22.51 -11.50 -3.57
CA VAL A 12 21.74 -10.79 -2.53
C VAL A 12 22.65 -10.31 -1.40
N LEU A 13 23.31 -11.23 -0.72
CA LEU A 13 24.23 -10.92 0.38
C LEU A 13 25.71 -11.05 -0.05
N PHE A 14 26.01 -11.93 -0.98
CA PHE A 14 27.32 -12.14 -1.56
C PHE A 14 27.29 -11.84 -3.04
N ASN A 15 28.13 -10.91 -3.50
CA ASN A 15 28.32 -10.61 -4.89
C ASN A 15 29.51 -11.43 -5.42
N TRP A 16 29.42 -11.87 -6.67
CA TRP A 16 30.51 -12.49 -7.36
C TRP A 16 30.68 -11.89 -8.77
N ASP A 17 31.88 -11.83 -9.25
CA ASP A 17 32.19 -11.37 -10.59
C ASP A 17 32.80 -12.51 -11.39
N ALA A 18 32.26 -12.78 -12.58
CA ALA A 18 32.98 -13.63 -13.52
C ALA A 18 34.25 -12.89 -13.93
N PRO A 19 35.47 -13.43 -13.63
CA PRO A 19 36.70 -12.75 -13.94
C PRO A 19 36.78 -12.41 -15.43
N ALA A 20 37.43 -11.29 -15.73
CA ALA A 20 37.51 -10.81 -17.14
C ALA A 20 38.25 -11.78 -18.07
N SER A 21 39.13 -12.63 -17.52
CA SER A 21 39.91 -13.64 -18.26
C SER A 21 39.69 -15.03 -17.64
N THR A 22 38.63 -15.70 -18.04
CA THR A 22 38.40 -17.12 -17.72
C THR A 22 38.64 -17.97 -18.97
N PRO A 23 39.09 -19.24 -18.81
CA PRO A 23 39.18 -20.18 -19.95
C PRO A 23 37.84 -20.39 -20.65
N ILE A 24 36.74 -20.32 -19.89
CA ILE A 24 35.36 -20.44 -20.38
C ILE A 24 34.75 -19.05 -20.61
N SER A 25 34.15 -18.83 -21.79
CA SER A 25 33.49 -17.56 -22.08
C SER A 25 32.33 -17.28 -21.11
N ARG A 26 32.07 -16.00 -20.77
CA ARG A 26 30.93 -15.60 -19.93
C ARG A 26 29.60 -16.18 -20.41
N LYS A 27 29.38 -16.22 -21.74
CA LYS A 27 28.20 -16.81 -22.36
C LYS A 27 28.07 -18.29 -22.05
N THR A 28 29.16 -19.04 -22.23
CA THR A 28 29.20 -20.50 -21.97
C THR A 28 29.03 -20.77 -20.47
N LEU A 29 29.70 -19.99 -19.60
CA LEU A 29 29.54 -20.09 -18.15
C LEU A 29 28.10 -19.88 -17.74
N GLY A 30 27.44 -18.85 -18.27
CA GLY A 30 25.99 -18.62 -18.00
C GLY A 30 25.13 -19.81 -18.45
N GLN A 31 25.42 -20.42 -19.60
CA GLN A 31 24.70 -21.62 -20.05
C GLN A 31 24.97 -22.84 -19.14
N MET A 32 26.19 -22.99 -18.61
CA MET A 32 26.53 -24.06 -17.66
C MET A 32 25.73 -23.89 -16.33
N LEU A 33 25.70 -22.69 -15.79
CA LEU A 33 24.97 -22.37 -14.55
C LEU A 33 23.44 -22.58 -14.65
N HIS A 34 22.88 -22.45 -15.87
CA HIS A 34 21.45 -22.72 -16.11
C HIS A 34 21.18 -24.15 -16.61
N SER A 35 22.18 -25.02 -16.62
CA SER A 35 21.99 -26.39 -17.09
C SER A 35 21.43 -27.32 -16.01
N GLU A 36 20.77 -28.39 -16.43
CA GLU A 36 20.33 -29.47 -15.53
C GLU A 36 21.52 -30.10 -14.77
N ILE A 37 22.68 -30.24 -15.41
CA ILE A 37 23.90 -30.77 -14.79
C ILE A 37 24.28 -29.92 -13.58
N TRP A 38 24.25 -28.59 -13.71
CA TRP A 38 24.54 -27.68 -12.63
C TRP A 38 23.49 -27.79 -11.53
N GLY A 39 22.21 -27.89 -11.90
CA GLY A 39 21.11 -28.09 -10.94
C GLY A 39 21.28 -29.37 -10.12
N GLU A 40 21.72 -30.48 -10.72
CA GLU A 40 22.01 -31.74 -10.01
C GLU A 40 23.23 -31.62 -9.09
N TYR A 41 24.24 -30.84 -9.51
CA TYR A 41 25.39 -30.53 -8.65
C TYR A 41 24.98 -29.67 -7.45
N GLU A 42 24.15 -28.65 -7.66
CA GLU A 42 23.62 -27.84 -6.56
C GLU A 42 22.72 -28.63 -5.59
N ARG A 43 22.02 -29.66 -6.06
CA ARG A 43 21.28 -30.59 -5.18
C ARG A 43 22.21 -31.56 -4.43
N GLY A 44 23.50 -31.62 -4.80
CA GLY A 44 24.44 -32.58 -4.21
C GLY A 44 24.27 -34.00 -4.74
N HIS A 45 23.59 -34.18 -5.89
CA HIS A 45 23.43 -35.47 -6.56
C HIS A 45 24.68 -35.85 -7.41
N LEU A 46 25.47 -34.85 -7.79
CA LEU A 46 26.74 -35.01 -8.47
C LEU A 46 27.88 -34.50 -7.58
N THR A 47 29.00 -35.18 -7.64
CA THR A 47 30.26 -34.65 -7.11
C THR A 47 30.77 -33.52 -8.00
N GLU A 48 31.71 -32.74 -7.51
CA GLU A 48 32.33 -31.66 -8.27
C GLU A 48 33.02 -32.20 -9.54
N GLU A 49 33.74 -33.31 -9.44
CA GLU A 49 34.40 -33.95 -10.59
C GLU A 49 33.40 -34.46 -11.63
N GLU A 50 32.33 -35.13 -11.21
CA GLU A 50 31.28 -35.60 -12.11
C GLU A 50 30.59 -34.44 -12.85
N ALA A 51 30.27 -33.35 -12.13
CA ALA A 51 29.64 -32.17 -12.70
C ALA A 51 30.56 -31.50 -13.74
N TYR A 52 31.83 -31.27 -13.40
CA TYR A 52 32.78 -30.63 -14.30
C TYR A 52 33.06 -31.45 -15.55
N ASN A 53 33.20 -32.77 -15.41
CA ASN A 53 33.36 -33.68 -16.55
C ASN A 53 32.11 -33.70 -17.43
N ALA A 54 30.91 -33.72 -16.88
CA ALA A 54 29.66 -33.67 -17.63
C ALA A 54 29.47 -32.33 -18.36
N LEU A 55 29.77 -31.20 -17.70
CA LEU A 55 29.76 -29.88 -18.35
C LEU A 55 30.78 -29.76 -19.47
N ALA A 56 32.01 -30.21 -19.25
CA ALA A 56 33.07 -30.20 -20.26
C ALA A 56 32.65 -30.95 -21.50
N LYS A 57 32.09 -32.16 -21.35
CA LYS A 57 31.57 -32.99 -22.45
C LYS A 57 30.43 -32.28 -23.19
N ARG A 58 29.45 -31.68 -22.43
CA ARG A 58 28.28 -31.03 -23.07
C ARG A 58 28.64 -29.77 -23.85
N TYR A 59 29.60 -29.00 -23.34
CA TYR A 59 29.98 -27.71 -23.91
C TYR A 59 31.28 -27.77 -24.76
N SER A 60 31.81 -28.97 -25.01
CA SER A 60 32.98 -29.21 -25.84
C SER A 60 34.21 -28.41 -25.39
N CYS A 61 34.53 -28.46 -24.09
CA CYS A 61 35.71 -27.83 -23.49
C CYS A 61 36.44 -28.82 -22.58
N GLU A 62 37.57 -28.42 -22.02
CA GLU A 62 38.34 -29.24 -21.10
C GLU A 62 37.80 -29.14 -19.68
N ALA A 63 37.71 -30.27 -18.91
CA ALA A 63 37.23 -30.26 -17.56
C ALA A 63 38.09 -29.38 -16.63
N LYS A 64 39.42 -29.32 -16.88
CA LYS A 64 40.33 -28.43 -16.14
C LYS A 64 40.01 -26.97 -16.32
N ASP A 65 39.52 -26.56 -17.51
CA ASP A 65 39.13 -25.16 -17.77
C ASP A 65 37.82 -24.81 -17.06
N VAL A 66 36.86 -25.75 -17.00
CA VAL A 66 35.67 -25.63 -16.19
C VAL A 66 36.03 -25.44 -14.72
N ALA A 67 36.87 -26.36 -14.17
CA ALA A 67 37.31 -26.30 -12.76
C ALA A 67 38.01 -24.96 -12.47
N HIS A 68 38.96 -24.55 -13.31
CA HIS A 68 39.67 -23.27 -13.11
C HIS A 68 38.74 -22.06 -13.13
N THR A 69 37.74 -22.06 -14.04
CA THR A 69 36.75 -20.97 -14.12
C THR A 69 35.94 -20.87 -12.82
N PHE A 70 35.51 -21.99 -12.23
CA PHE A 70 34.74 -21.98 -10.98
C PHE A 70 35.62 -21.65 -9.76
N VAL A 71 36.91 -22.02 -9.75
CA VAL A 71 37.85 -21.55 -8.72
C VAL A 71 37.96 -20.03 -8.73
N LEU A 72 38.14 -19.42 -9.92
CA LEU A 72 38.17 -17.95 -10.05
C LEU A 72 36.86 -17.29 -9.63
N ALA A 73 35.72 -17.90 -9.96
CA ALA A 73 34.41 -17.42 -9.51
C ALA A 73 34.30 -17.44 -7.97
N ARG A 74 34.70 -18.51 -7.30
CA ARG A 74 34.76 -18.62 -5.82
C ARG A 74 35.69 -17.58 -5.20
N GLU A 75 36.85 -17.33 -5.80
CA GLU A 75 37.78 -16.30 -5.35
C GLU A 75 37.18 -14.90 -5.43
N SER A 76 36.34 -14.65 -6.41
CA SER A 76 35.66 -13.35 -6.61
C SER A 76 34.55 -13.04 -5.59
N LEU A 77 34.05 -14.06 -4.87
CA LEU A 77 32.99 -13.88 -3.89
C LEU A 77 33.34 -12.82 -2.85
N ARG A 78 32.44 -11.85 -2.67
CA ARG A 78 32.56 -10.73 -1.72
C ARG A 78 31.27 -10.56 -0.96
N LEU A 79 31.36 -10.50 0.36
CA LEU A 79 30.25 -10.15 1.26
C LEU A 79 29.90 -8.68 1.10
N ASP A 80 28.62 -8.36 0.93
CA ASP A 80 28.12 -6.98 1.08
C ASP A 80 28.00 -6.63 2.57
N THR A 81 29.07 -6.09 3.13
CA THR A 81 29.16 -5.74 4.55
C THR A 81 28.15 -4.68 4.96
N LYS A 82 27.82 -3.73 4.06
CA LYS A 82 26.82 -2.68 4.33
C LYS A 82 25.43 -3.29 4.46
N PHE A 83 25.06 -4.19 3.55
CA PHE A 83 23.78 -4.85 3.61
C PHE A 83 23.69 -5.80 4.82
N LYS A 84 24.77 -6.53 5.14
CA LYS A 84 24.84 -7.34 6.37
C LYS A 84 24.62 -6.49 7.62
N THR A 85 25.29 -5.33 7.74
CA THR A 85 25.13 -4.42 8.88
C THR A 85 23.70 -3.92 9.02
N PHE A 86 23.05 -3.55 7.90
CA PHE A 86 21.64 -3.18 7.88
C PHE A 86 20.75 -4.32 8.42
N LEU A 87 20.93 -5.55 7.95
CA LEU A 87 20.15 -6.71 8.39
C LEU A 87 20.38 -7.03 9.88
N GLN A 88 21.62 -6.87 10.39
CA GLN A 88 21.92 -7.01 11.80
C GLN A 88 21.18 -5.96 12.64
N ALA A 89 21.19 -4.70 12.22
CA ALA A 89 20.43 -3.62 12.88
C ALA A 89 18.92 -3.91 12.86
N LEU A 90 18.39 -4.39 11.74
CA LEU A 90 16.99 -4.78 11.61
C LEU A 90 16.61 -5.89 12.61
N LYS A 91 17.45 -6.93 12.72
CA LYS A 91 17.25 -8.02 13.66
C LYS A 91 17.34 -7.57 15.12
N GLN A 92 18.28 -6.66 15.44
CA GLN A 92 18.44 -6.10 16.79
C GLN A 92 17.25 -5.24 17.20
N ASN A 93 16.77 -4.34 16.29
CA ASN A 93 15.64 -3.46 16.56
C ASN A 93 14.33 -4.23 16.76
N ALA A 94 14.23 -5.44 16.20
CA ALA A 94 13.10 -6.32 16.42
C ALA A 94 13.08 -7.01 17.81
N ASN A 95 14.02 -6.70 18.71
CA ASN A 95 14.08 -7.21 20.09
C ASN A 95 13.91 -8.73 20.20
N GLY A 96 14.53 -9.49 19.29
CA GLY A 96 14.50 -10.95 19.28
C GLY A 96 13.23 -11.58 18.68
N SER A 97 12.30 -10.78 18.20
CA SER A 97 11.08 -11.27 17.52
C SER A 97 11.32 -11.68 16.07
N LEU A 98 12.39 -11.19 15.43
CA LEU A 98 12.75 -11.49 14.05
C LEU A 98 13.80 -12.61 13.99
N ARG A 99 13.48 -13.67 13.25
CA ARG A 99 14.41 -14.74 12.86
C ARG A 99 14.89 -14.50 11.42
N VAL A 100 16.16 -14.75 11.16
CA VAL A 100 16.76 -14.59 9.83
C VAL A 100 17.33 -15.93 9.37
N TYR A 101 16.93 -16.34 8.17
CA TYR A 101 17.32 -17.60 7.57
C TYR A 101 17.99 -17.38 6.21
N GLY A 102 18.97 -18.24 5.87
CA GLY A 102 19.53 -18.30 4.52
C GLY A 102 18.93 -19.47 3.75
N MET A 103 18.60 -19.28 2.47
CA MET A 103 18.13 -20.33 1.57
C MET A 103 18.80 -20.17 0.22
N SER A 104 19.81 -21.00 -0.08
CA SER A 104 20.67 -20.80 -1.25
C SER A 104 20.78 -22.05 -2.12
N ASN A 105 20.78 -21.83 -3.46
CA ASN A 105 21.18 -22.84 -4.41
C ASN A 105 22.71 -22.89 -4.45
N ILE A 106 23.29 -23.84 -3.76
CA ILE A 106 24.74 -23.96 -3.61
C ILE A 106 25.14 -25.41 -3.33
N SER A 107 26.15 -25.90 -4.01
CA SER A 107 26.69 -27.23 -3.78
C SER A 107 27.40 -27.31 -2.42
N LYS A 108 27.66 -28.53 -1.92
CA LYS A 108 28.40 -28.72 -0.67
C LYS A 108 29.80 -28.09 -0.69
N PRO A 109 30.65 -28.35 -1.74
CA PRO A 109 31.99 -27.74 -1.78
C PRO A 109 31.94 -26.21 -1.87
N ASP A 110 31.00 -25.64 -2.65
CA ASP A 110 30.86 -24.20 -2.76
C ASP A 110 30.39 -23.55 -1.45
N PHE A 111 29.54 -24.24 -0.69
CA PHE A 111 29.06 -23.75 0.60
C PHE A 111 30.21 -23.70 1.64
N GLU A 112 31.09 -24.70 1.66
CA GLU A 112 32.28 -24.66 2.54
C GLU A 112 33.20 -23.48 2.20
N VAL A 113 33.39 -23.18 0.91
CA VAL A 113 34.15 -21.98 0.49
C VAL A 113 33.41 -20.69 0.93
N LEU A 114 32.09 -20.63 0.75
CA LEU A 114 31.30 -19.48 1.16
C LEU A 114 31.38 -19.19 2.65
N LEU A 115 31.38 -20.25 3.49
CA LEU A 115 31.53 -20.12 4.97
C LEU A 115 32.82 -19.41 5.35
N GLY A 116 33.90 -19.63 4.60
CA GLY A 116 35.18 -18.95 4.81
C GLY A 116 35.26 -17.50 4.35
N LYS A 117 34.20 -16.97 3.67
CA LYS A 117 34.16 -15.58 3.14
C LYS A 117 33.58 -14.57 4.13
N ALA A 118 33.10 -15.01 5.29
CA ALA A 118 32.59 -14.12 6.34
C ALA A 118 33.09 -14.60 7.70
N ASP A 119 33.59 -13.67 8.52
CA ASP A 119 34.10 -13.96 9.87
C ASP A 119 32.99 -14.28 10.87
N ASP A 120 31.75 -13.86 10.56
CA ASP A 120 30.60 -13.96 11.46
C ASP A 120 29.33 -14.31 10.69
N TRP A 121 28.67 -15.37 11.12
CA TRP A 121 27.38 -15.89 10.59
C TRP A 121 26.24 -15.78 11.60
N THR A 122 26.41 -15.06 12.70
CA THR A 122 25.38 -14.90 13.76
C THR A 122 24.13 -14.15 13.32
N LEU A 123 24.17 -13.48 12.16
CA LEU A 123 22.99 -12.94 11.53
C LEU A 123 21.92 -14.02 11.33
N PHE A 124 22.34 -15.22 10.89
CA PHE A 124 21.41 -16.29 10.53
C PHE A 124 21.12 -17.21 11.73
N ASP A 125 19.85 -17.46 11.97
CA ASP A 125 19.40 -18.49 12.91
C ASP A 125 19.60 -19.89 12.31
N LYS A 126 19.47 -20.04 10.99
CA LYS A 126 19.80 -21.25 10.23
C LYS A 126 19.99 -20.93 8.76
N ILE A 127 20.81 -21.74 8.07
CA ILE A 127 21.00 -21.67 6.62
C ILE A 127 20.61 -23.01 6.02
N PHE A 128 19.92 -22.97 4.87
CA PHE A 128 19.46 -24.12 4.10
C PHE A 128 20.18 -24.15 2.75
N PRO A 129 21.37 -24.77 2.66
CA PRO A 129 22.07 -24.93 1.39
C PRO A 129 21.47 -26.11 0.62
N SER A 130 21.16 -25.93 -0.65
CA SER A 130 20.53 -26.95 -1.50
C SER A 130 21.29 -28.27 -1.53
N GLY A 131 22.62 -28.21 -1.60
CA GLY A 131 23.50 -29.39 -1.63
C GLY A 131 23.44 -30.25 -0.40
N HIS A 132 23.05 -29.70 0.76
CA HIS A 132 22.88 -30.48 2.00
C HIS A 132 21.44 -31.00 2.15
N VAL A 133 20.47 -30.31 1.56
CA VAL A 133 19.06 -30.67 1.67
C VAL A 133 18.63 -31.65 0.56
N GLY A 134 19.31 -31.65 -0.59
CA GLY A 134 18.93 -32.44 -1.77
C GLY A 134 17.83 -31.79 -2.62
N MET A 135 17.52 -30.51 -2.37
CA MET A 135 16.47 -29.74 -3.05
C MET A 135 17.00 -28.35 -3.42
N ARG A 136 16.45 -27.73 -4.45
CA ARG A 136 16.86 -26.39 -4.88
C ARG A 136 15.67 -25.49 -5.25
N LYS A 137 15.86 -24.19 -5.19
CA LYS A 137 14.91 -23.22 -5.79
C LYS A 137 14.99 -23.34 -7.33
N PRO A 138 13.89 -23.19 -8.08
CA PRO A 138 12.54 -22.76 -7.67
C PRO A 138 11.59 -23.92 -7.28
N ASP A 139 12.10 -25.14 -7.03
CA ASP A 139 11.25 -26.30 -6.71
C ASP A 139 10.42 -26.03 -5.43
N LEU A 140 9.10 -26.18 -5.50
CA LEU A 140 8.18 -25.89 -4.39
C LEU A 140 8.46 -26.76 -3.15
N GLU A 141 9.04 -27.94 -3.36
CA GLU A 141 9.38 -28.86 -2.28
C GLU A 141 10.41 -28.25 -1.33
N PHE A 142 11.42 -27.53 -1.87
CA PHE A 142 12.42 -26.87 -1.05
C PHE A 142 11.82 -25.76 -0.17
N PHE A 143 10.92 -24.95 -0.73
CA PHE A 143 10.20 -23.94 0.08
C PHE A 143 9.35 -24.60 1.17
N ARG A 144 8.61 -25.66 0.85
CA ARG A 144 7.80 -26.39 1.84
C ARG A 144 8.66 -27.02 2.93
N TYR A 145 9.82 -27.58 2.57
CA TYR A 145 10.78 -28.09 3.52
C TYR A 145 11.25 -27.01 4.50
N VAL A 146 11.69 -25.86 3.99
CA VAL A 146 12.14 -24.72 4.81
C VAL A 146 11.02 -24.21 5.69
N LEU A 147 9.83 -23.95 5.15
CA LEU A 147 8.66 -23.47 5.91
C LEU A 147 8.26 -24.42 7.04
N LYS A 148 8.32 -25.73 6.79
CA LYS A 148 8.05 -26.75 7.82
C LYS A 148 9.11 -26.71 8.93
N ASP A 149 10.38 -26.57 8.59
CA ASP A 149 11.48 -26.55 9.56
C ASP A 149 11.44 -25.31 10.46
N ILE A 150 11.21 -24.12 9.86
CA ILE A 150 11.16 -22.87 10.63
C ILE A 150 9.88 -22.71 11.47
N SER A 151 8.85 -23.50 11.19
CA SER A 151 7.58 -23.52 11.94
C SER A 151 6.93 -22.15 12.13
N THR A 152 7.05 -21.27 11.13
CA THR A 152 6.48 -19.93 11.12
C THR A 152 5.30 -19.89 10.12
N PRO A 153 4.13 -19.32 10.47
CA PRO A 153 3.05 -19.13 9.54
C PRO A 153 3.50 -18.39 8.28
N VAL A 154 3.05 -18.82 7.12
CA VAL A 154 3.54 -18.30 5.82
C VAL A 154 3.31 -16.80 5.65
N GLU A 155 2.22 -16.28 6.20
CA GLU A 155 1.87 -14.86 6.23
C GLU A 155 2.83 -14.00 7.07
N ASP A 156 3.58 -14.63 7.99
CA ASP A 156 4.59 -13.98 8.85
C ASP A 156 6.02 -14.10 8.29
N VAL A 157 6.17 -14.64 7.07
CA VAL A 157 7.47 -14.84 6.42
C VAL A 157 7.67 -13.88 5.26
N VAL A 158 8.84 -13.24 5.19
CA VAL A 158 9.32 -12.49 4.02
C VAL A 158 10.43 -13.28 3.36
N PHE A 159 10.39 -13.42 2.04
CA PHE A 159 11.42 -14.03 1.21
C PHE A 159 12.06 -13.00 0.29
N VAL A 160 13.40 -12.98 0.20
CA VAL A 160 14.15 -12.06 -0.66
C VAL A 160 15.10 -12.86 -1.54
N ASP A 161 15.03 -12.66 -2.85
CA ASP A 161 15.82 -13.40 -3.85
C ASP A 161 15.97 -12.53 -5.12
N ASP A 162 17.06 -12.63 -5.83
CA ASP A 162 17.33 -11.89 -7.07
C ASP A 162 16.69 -12.54 -8.31
N ASN A 163 16.28 -13.81 -8.19
CA ASN A 163 15.70 -14.58 -9.30
C ASN A 163 14.17 -14.54 -9.24
N LEU A 164 13.56 -14.08 -10.35
CA LEU A 164 12.11 -13.96 -10.47
C LEU A 164 11.37 -15.30 -10.35
N ASP A 165 11.97 -16.42 -10.84
CA ASP A 165 11.34 -17.74 -10.76
C ASP A 165 11.24 -18.21 -9.32
N ASN A 166 12.29 -17.95 -8.50
CA ASN A 166 12.31 -18.24 -7.07
C ASN A 166 11.24 -17.40 -6.33
N VAL A 167 11.19 -16.10 -6.64
CA VAL A 167 10.18 -15.18 -6.08
C VAL A 167 8.76 -15.60 -6.46
N THR A 168 8.56 -16.04 -7.72
CA THR A 168 7.25 -16.51 -8.19
C THR A 168 6.83 -17.79 -7.45
N SER A 169 7.74 -18.75 -7.29
CA SER A 169 7.49 -19.97 -6.52
C SER A 169 7.12 -19.67 -5.06
N ALA A 170 7.86 -18.77 -4.41
CA ALA A 170 7.57 -18.35 -3.04
C ALA A 170 6.18 -17.70 -2.93
N ARG A 171 5.84 -16.79 -3.85
CA ARG A 171 4.53 -16.13 -3.91
C ARG A 171 3.39 -17.13 -4.13
N SER A 172 3.61 -18.17 -4.93
CA SER A 172 2.59 -19.21 -5.17
C SER A 172 2.21 -19.99 -3.91
N LEU A 173 3.09 -19.99 -2.91
CA LEU A 173 2.86 -20.59 -1.59
C LEU A 173 2.33 -19.59 -0.56
N GLY A 174 2.10 -18.33 -0.96
CA GLY A 174 1.57 -17.28 -0.09
C GLY A 174 2.62 -16.46 0.66
N LEU A 175 3.93 -16.67 0.39
CA LEU A 175 4.97 -15.85 1.01
C LEU A 175 4.95 -14.41 0.46
N ARG A 176 5.13 -13.43 1.35
CA ARG A 176 5.50 -12.09 0.95
C ARG A 176 6.92 -12.12 0.39
N SER A 177 7.09 -11.79 -0.89
CA SER A 177 8.38 -11.95 -1.55
C SER A 177 8.83 -10.69 -2.27
N ILE A 178 10.09 -10.33 -2.07
CA ILE A 178 10.75 -9.15 -2.64
C ILE A 178 11.79 -9.65 -3.66
N LEU A 179 11.69 -9.13 -4.88
CA LEU A 179 12.69 -9.36 -5.91
C LEU A 179 13.84 -8.36 -5.70
N PHE A 180 15.06 -8.88 -5.52
CA PHE A 180 16.24 -8.09 -5.24
C PHE A 180 16.82 -7.49 -6.51
N HIS A 181 16.48 -6.23 -6.83
CA HIS A 181 17.02 -5.50 -7.98
C HIS A 181 17.94 -4.35 -7.58
N LYS A 182 17.49 -3.56 -6.58
CA LYS A 182 18.20 -2.39 -6.08
C LYS A 182 18.26 -2.48 -4.57
N LYS A 183 19.47 -2.52 -4.05
CA LYS A 183 19.72 -2.68 -2.63
C LYS A 183 18.98 -1.66 -1.76
N ASP A 184 19.08 -0.37 -2.10
CA ASP A 184 18.47 0.70 -1.31
C ASP A 184 16.94 0.57 -1.26
N GLU A 185 16.32 0.15 -2.37
CA GLU A 185 14.88 -0.10 -2.43
C GLU A 185 14.47 -1.30 -1.55
N VAL A 186 15.25 -2.38 -1.58
CA VAL A 186 15.01 -3.55 -0.73
C VAL A 186 15.22 -3.21 0.75
N GLN A 187 16.25 -2.44 1.09
CA GLN A 187 16.46 -1.97 2.45
C GLN A 187 15.26 -1.15 2.95
N ARG A 188 14.77 -0.21 2.15
CA ARG A 188 13.58 0.58 2.46
C ARG A 188 12.34 -0.31 2.67
N GLN A 189 12.09 -1.27 1.76
CA GLN A 189 10.96 -2.20 1.90
C GLN A 189 11.06 -3.05 3.16
N LEU A 190 12.24 -3.58 3.48
CA LEU A 190 12.46 -4.36 4.71
C LEU A 190 12.29 -3.50 5.96
N ALA A 191 12.81 -2.27 5.97
CA ALA A 191 12.62 -1.33 7.06
C ALA A 191 11.13 -1.01 7.29
N ASN A 192 10.35 -0.86 6.22
CA ASN A 192 8.91 -0.63 6.31
C ASN A 192 8.16 -1.86 6.83
N ILE A 193 8.52 -3.06 6.37
CA ILE A 193 7.85 -4.32 6.77
C ILE A 193 8.11 -4.66 8.24
N PHE A 194 9.34 -4.47 8.71
CA PHE A 194 9.76 -4.83 10.07
C PHE A 194 9.71 -3.66 11.06
N GLY A 195 9.45 -2.44 10.57
CA GLY A 195 9.26 -1.25 11.38
C GLY A 195 7.81 -1.01 11.75
N SER A 196 7.53 0.20 12.22
CA SER A 196 6.19 0.70 12.57
C SER A 196 5.72 1.72 11.52
N PRO A 197 5.25 1.30 10.32
CA PRO A 197 4.93 2.23 9.24
C PRO A 197 3.83 3.23 9.63
N ALA A 198 2.86 2.83 10.45
CA ALA A 198 1.81 3.73 10.91
C ALA A 198 2.38 4.82 11.84
N GLU A 199 3.24 4.47 12.81
CA GLU A 199 3.89 5.42 13.72
C GLU A 199 4.75 6.41 12.96
N ARG A 200 5.60 5.94 12.03
CA ARG A 200 6.40 6.81 11.17
C ARG A 200 5.56 7.76 10.32
N GLY A 201 4.39 7.28 9.83
CA GLY A 201 3.44 8.12 9.12
C GLY A 201 2.84 9.23 10.00
N LEU A 202 2.56 8.92 11.27
CA LEU A 202 2.12 9.90 12.27
C LEU A 202 3.19 10.94 12.57
N GLU A 203 4.42 10.50 12.76
CA GLU A 203 5.58 11.39 12.95
C GLU A 203 5.75 12.32 11.76
N TYR A 204 5.64 11.81 10.52
CA TYR A 204 5.66 12.63 9.31
C TYR A 204 4.56 13.70 9.31
N LEU A 205 3.31 13.34 9.59
CA LEU A 205 2.20 14.28 9.65
C LEU A 205 2.43 15.35 10.71
N SER A 206 2.88 14.96 11.89
CA SER A 206 3.19 15.87 13.01
C SER A 206 4.33 16.83 12.67
N ALA A 207 5.41 16.35 12.08
CA ALA A 207 6.55 17.16 11.67
C ALA A 207 6.22 18.17 10.58
N ASN A 208 5.21 17.88 9.74
CA ASN A 208 4.81 18.72 8.60
C ASN A 208 3.47 19.45 8.81
N LYS A 209 2.94 19.53 10.04
CA LYS A 209 1.60 20.06 10.35
C LYS A 209 1.26 21.43 9.78
N THR A 210 2.24 22.26 9.46
CA THR A 210 2.03 23.59 8.84
C THR A 210 2.20 23.58 7.31
N ASN A 211 2.63 22.45 6.72
CA ASN A 211 3.00 22.29 5.32
C ASN A 211 2.24 21.15 4.63
N LEU A 212 1.09 20.72 5.16
CA LEU A 212 0.24 19.69 4.56
C LEU A 212 -0.68 20.28 3.48
N GLN A 213 -0.15 21.20 2.67
CA GLN A 213 -0.87 21.84 1.57
C GLN A 213 -0.84 20.98 0.31
N SER A 214 -1.82 21.22 -0.56
CA SER A 214 -1.85 20.62 -1.89
C SER A 214 -0.87 21.33 -2.84
N GLU A 215 -0.49 20.65 -3.89
CA GLU A 215 0.29 21.20 -4.99
C GLU A 215 -0.17 20.61 -6.32
N THR A 216 0.11 21.31 -7.39
CA THR A 216 -0.13 20.77 -8.72
C THR A 216 0.97 19.76 -9.10
N THR A 217 0.71 18.92 -10.11
CA THR A 217 1.73 18.06 -10.71
C THR A 217 2.89 18.84 -11.37
N THR A 218 2.82 20.18 -11.40
CA THR A 218 3.88 21.09 -11.81
C THR A 218 4.47 21.87 -10.63
N ASN A 219 4.26 21.40 -9.39
CA ASN A 219 4.80 21.95 -8.13
C ASN A 219 4.35 23.38 -7.82
N ILE A 220 3.14 23.77 -8.23
CA ILE A 220 2.55 25.05 -7.81
C ILE A 220 1.71 24.79 -6.56
N PRO A 221 1.98 25.48 -5.43
CA PRO A 221 1.22 25.30 -4.20
C PRO A 221 -0.24 25.73 -4.36
N ILE A 222 -1.14 24.96 -3.79
CA ILE A 222 -2.59 25.21 -3.76
C ILE A 222 -3.06 25.14 -2.31
N GLN A 223 -3.63 26.23 -1.83
CA GLN A 223 -4.30 26.24 -0.53
C GLN A 223 -5.76 25.87 -0.76
N ASP A 224 -6.16 24.69 -0.33
CA ASP A 224 -7.51 24.19 -0.56
C ASP A 224 -8.14 23.58 0.71
N ASN A 225 -9.44 23.82 0.87
CA ASN A 225 -10.21 23.26 1.98
C ASN A 225 -10.43 21.76 1.83
N PHE A 226 -10.55 21.23 0.60
CA PHE A 226 -10.95 19.85 0.38
C PHE A 226 -9.88 18.87 0.85
N GLY A 227 -8.62 19.10 0.49
CA GLY A 227 -7.49 18.28 0.98
C GLY A 227 -7.34 18.36 2.50
N GLN A 228 -7.51 19.55 3.10
CA GLN A 228 -7.48 19.72 4.56
C GLN A 228 -8.63 18.97 5.24
N LEU A 229 -9.83 19.01 4.68
CA LEU A 229 -10.98 18.25 5.20
C LEU A 229 -10.74 16.73 5.11
N LEU A 230 -10.10 16.22 4.06
CA LEU A 230 -9.74 14.81 3.96
C LEU A 230 -8.71 14.40 5.02
N ILE A 231 -7.70 15.24 5.31
CA ILE A 231 -6.73 15.00 6.39
C ILE A 231 -7.46 14.98 7.73
N LEU A 232 -8.33 15.97 8.00
CA LEU A 232 -9.11 16.02 9.23
C LEU A 232 -10.00 14.78 9.41
N GLU A 233 -10.68 14.34 8.36
CA GLU A 233 -11.50 13.12 8.41
C GLU A 233 -10.67 11.86 8.68
N ALA A 234 -9.48 11.77 8.10
CA ALA A 234 -8.61 10.62 8.29
C ALA A 234 -7.99 10.57 9.69
N THR A 235 -7.59 11.73 10.23
CA THR A 235 -6.78 11.83 11.46
C THR A 235 -7.59 12.19 12.69
N GLU A 236 -8.75 12.85 12.52
CA GLU A 236 -9.53 13.47 13.61
C GLU A 236 -8.70 14.47 14.44
N ASP A 237 -7.59 14.97 13.87
CA ASP A 237 -6.69 15.93 14.53
C ASP A 237 -6.73 17.30 13.85
N PRO A 238 -7.45 18.28 14.45
CA PRO A 238 -7.54 19.62 13.87
C PRO A 238 -6.22 20.40 13.92
N SER A 239 -5.22 19.97 14.69
CA SER A 239 -3.92 20.63 14.76
C SER A 239 -3.07 20.42 13.48
N LEU A 240 -3.45 19.44 12.65
CA LEU A 240 -2.76 19.12 11.40
C LEU A 240 -3.25 19.95 10.21
N VAL A 241 -4.39 20.64 10.34
CA VAL A 241 -5.07 21.26 9.21
C VAL A 241 -5.22 22.78 9.37
N SER A 242 -5.23 23.47 8.24
CA SER A 242 -5.51 24.90 8.14
C SER A 242 -6.66 25.11 7.17
N MET A 243 -7.80 25.58 7.66
CA MET A 243 -9.03 25.77 6.90
C MET A 243 -9.65 27.13 7.19
N GLU A 244 -10.55 27.61 6.36
CA GLU A 244 -11.40 28.75 6.68
C GLU A 244 -12.66 28.26 7.45
N PRO A 245 -12.77 28.53 8.76
CA PRO A 245 -13.89 28.05 9.56
C PRO A 245 -15.17 28.89 9.35
N GLY A 246 -16.31 28.28 9.66
CA GLY A 246 -17.58 28.99 9.92
C GLY A 246 -18.38 29.45 8.70
N LYS A 247 -18.11 28.94 7.50
CA LYS A 247 -18.91 29.25 6.30
C LYS A 247 -20.16 28.36 6.19
N ARG A 248 -21.25 28.91 5.62
CA ARG A 248 -22.47 28.17 5.30
C ARG A 248 -22.23 27.19 4.15
N THR A 249 -21.66 27.70 3.04
CA THR A 249 -21.16 26.94 1.89
C THR A 249 -19.65 27.09 1.81
N TRP A 250 -18.97 26.14 1.22
CA TRP A 250 -17.51 26.06 1.22
C TRP A 250 -16.96 26.15 -0.19
N ASN A 251 -15.93 26.98 -0.33
CA ASN A 251 -15.12 27.04 -1.53
C ASN A 251 -14.04 25.97 -1.49
N PHE A 252 -13.66 25.47 -2.66
CA PHE A 252 -12.49 24.64 -2.79
C PHE A 252 -11.24 25.35 -2.27
N PHE A 253 -11.00 26.60 -2.68
CA PHE A 253 -9.83 27.39 -2.28
C PHE A 253 -9.96 28.00 -0.89
N ILE A 254 -8.82 28.11 -0.22
CA ILE A 254 -8.61 28.98 0.94
C ILE A 254 -8.08 30.31 0.39
N GLY A 255 -8.78 31.40 0.66
CA GLY A 255 -8.43 32.72 0.13
C GLY A 255 -8.69 32.86 -1.38
N SER A 256 -7.75 33.47 -2.12
CA SER A 256 -7.90 33.75 -3.55
C SER A 256 -7.73 32.49 -4.39
N PRO A 257 -8.57 32.27 -5.41
CA PRO A 257 -8.42 31.17 -6.34
C PRO A 257 -7.08 31.21 -7.08
N SER A 258 -6.49 30.06 -7.35
CA SER A 258 -5.23 29.94 -8.08
C SER A 258 -5.43 29.14 -9.38
N LEU A 259 -4.77 29.55 -10.46
CA LEU A 259 -4.82 28.89 -11.78
C LEU A 259 -6.21 28.75 -12.40
N THR A 260 -7.15 29.63 -12.01
CA THR A 260 -8.52 29.68 -12.50
C THR A 260 -9.01 31.12 -12.62
N THR A 261 -10.32 31.32 -12.75
CA THR A 261 -10.95 32.65 -12.78
C THR A 261 -10.87 33.33 -11.41
N ASP A 262 -10.77 34.65 -11.37
CA ASP A 262 -10.68 35.46 -10.14
C ASP A 262 -11.83 35.19 -9.16
N THR A 263 -12.98 34.77 -9.69
CA THR A 263 -14.15 34.37 -8.90
C THR A 263 -14.40 32.88 -9.11
N PHE A 264 -14.03 32.05 -8.14
CA PHE A 264 -14.35 30.63 -8.13
C PHE A 264 -15.56 30.39 -7.22
N PRO A 265 -16.64 29.74 -7.70
CA PRO A 265 -17.83 29.53 -6.89
C PRO A 265 -17.61 28.48 -5.81
N ASP A 266 -18.39 28.58 -4.74
CA ASP A 266 -18.53 27.49 -3.78
C ASP A 266 -19.06 26.25 -4.50
N ASP A 267 -18.62 25.08 -4.06
CA ASP A 267 -18.95 23.82 -4.68
C ASP A 267 -19.66 22.87 -3.71
N LEU A 268 -20.45 21.96 -4.29
CA LEU A 268 -21.22 21.00 -3.51
C LEU A 268 -20.34 19.93 -2.88
N ASP A 269 -19.18 19.64 -3.47
CA ASP A 269 -18.26 18.61 -3.01
C ASP A 269 -17.62 19.02 -1.70
N THR A 270 -16.91 20.15 -1.70
CA THR A 270 -16.26 20.72 -0.50
C THR A 270 -17.28 21.03 0.59
N THR A 271 -18.43 21.61 0.22
CA THR A 271 -19.50 21.92 1.16
C THR A 271 -20.06 20.65 1.82
N SER A 272 -20.35 19.61 1.05
CA SER A 272 -20.92 18.37 1.60
C SER A 272 -19.94 17.64 2.52
N LEU A 273 -18.65 17.63 2.15
CA LEU A 273 -17.60 17.08 2.98
C LEU A 273 -17.47 17.87 4.30
N ALA A 274 -17.39 19.20 4.22
CA ALA A 274 -17.27 20.07 5.39
C ALA A 274 -18.44 19.90 6.35
N LEU A 275 -19.70 19.97 5.86
CA LEU A 275 -20.89 19.78 6.70
C LEU A 275 -21.05 18.36 7.24
N SER A 276 -20.31 17.40 6.64
CA SER A 276 -20.29 16.04 7.16
C SER A 276 -19.31 15.85 8.33
N ILE A 277 -18.23 16.64 8.44
CA ILE A 277 -17.15 16.40 9.40
C ILE A 277 -16.91 17.57 10.36
N VAL A 278 -17.20 18.81 9.94
CA VAL A 278 -17.07 19.99 10.80
C VAL A 278 -18.39 20.22 11.57
N PRO A 279 -18.35 20.38 12.89
CA PRO A 279 -19.55 20.67 13.68
C PRO A 279 -20.27 21.93 13.15
N THR A 280 -21.50 21.76 12.72
CA THR A 280 -22.31 22.83 12.12
C THR A 280 -23.75 22.71 12.64
N SER A 281 -24.43 23.84 12.90
CA SER A 281 -25.81 23.83 13.36
C SER A 281 -26.75 23.17 12.36
N THR A 282 -27.74 22.44 12.87
CA THR A 282 -28.74 21.74 12.03
C THR A 282 -29.50 22.71 11.11
N ASP A 283 -29.74 23.94 11.54
CA ASP A 283 -30.42 24.95 10.74
C ASP A 283 -29.61 25.35 9.51
N ILE A 284 -28.30 25.55 9.66
CA ILE A 284 -27.39 25.82 8.52
C ILE A 284 -27.40 24.63 7.59
N VAL A 285 -27.21 23.41 8.11
CA VAL A 285 -27.20 22.19 7.29
C VAL A 285 -28.49 22.05 6.49
N ASN A 286 -29.66 22.17 7.15
CA ASN A 286 -30.94 22.06 6.45
C ASN A 286 -31.12 23.17 5.39
N SER A 287 -30.68 24.39 5.67
CA SER A 287 -30.75 25.47 4.70
C SER A 287 -29.90 25.20 3.43
N VAL A 288 -28.73 24.53 3.60
CA VAL A 288 -27.88 24.13 2.48
C VAL A 288 -28.49 22.95 1.73
N ILE A 289 -29.05 21.96 2.44
CA ILE A 289 -29.75 20.81 1.86
C ILE A 289 -30.92 21.30 0.98
N ASP A 290 -31.76 22.22 1.49
CA ASP A 290 -32.90 22.78 0.76
C ASP A 290 -32.45 23.57 -0.48
N GLU A 291 -31.36 24.31 -0.38
CA GLU A 291 -30.76 24.99 -1.52
C GLU A 291 -30.27 24.00 -2.59
N ILE A 292 -29.55 22.93 -2.22
CA ILE A 292 -29.07 21.89 -3.14
C ILE A 292 -30.24 21.22 -3.87
N ILE A 293 -31.34 20.93 -3.16
CA ILE A 293 -32.56 20.37 -3.76
C ILE A 293 -33.15 21.31 -4.85
N SER A 294 -33.10 22.62 -4.60
CA SER A 294 -33.63 23.62 -5.56
C SER A 294 -32.76 23.75 -6.82
N ARG A 295 -31.51 23.31 -6.79
CA ARG A 295 -30.51 23.44 -7.88
C ARG A 295 -30.42 22.23 -8.80
N ARG A 296 -31.21 21.17 -8.57
CA ARG A 296 -31.24 20.00 -9.45
C ARG A 296 -31.45 20.38 -10.90
N ASP A 297 -30.75 19.72 -11.80
CA ASP A 297 -30.97 19.87 -13.23
C ASP A 297 -32.31 19.27 -13.70
N LYS A 298 -32.59 19.32 -15.01
CA LYS A 298 -33.81 18.78 -15.59
C LYS A 298 -34.00 17.27 -15.40
N ASP A 299 -32.92 16.53 -15.16
CA ASP A 299 -32.92 15.09 -14.93
C ASP A 299 -33.00 14.77 -13.43
N GLY A 300 -33.05 15.78 -12.55
CA GLY A 300 -33.11 15.66 -11.11
C GLY A 300 -31.75 15.39 -10.47
N ILE A 301 -30.65 15.61 -11.21
CA ILE A 301 -29.28 15.38 -10.74
C ILE A 301 -28.74 16.68 -10.12
N VAL A 302 -28.02 16.58 -9.02
CA VAL A 302 -27.39 17.73 -8.37
C VAL A 302 -26.13 18.18 -9.14
N PRO A 303 -25.92 19.51 -9.30
CA PRO A 303 -24.75 20.05 -9.98
C PRO A 303 -23.49 19.98 -9.10
N THR A 304 -22.34 20.32 -9.68
CA THR A 304 -21.08 20.42 -8.92
C THR A 304 -20.97 21.74 -8.13
N TYR A 305 -21.52 22.84 -8.66
CA TYR A 305 -21.33 24.19 -8.12
C TYR A 305 -22.65 24.86 -7.70
N PHE A 306 -22.55 25.75 -6.72
CA PHE A 306 -23.63 26.69 -6.38
C PHE A 306 -23.79 27.81 -7.42
N ASP A 307 -23.28 27.61 -8.62
CA ASP A 307 -23.32 28.57 -9.74
C ASP A 307 -24.00 27.93 -10.95
N ASN A 308 -25.19 28.40 -11.27
CA ASN A 308 -26.00 27.91 -12.40
C ASN A 308 -25.37 28.20 -13.78
N THR A 309 -24.38 29.11 -13.86
CA THR A 309 -23.64 29.36 -15.10
C THR A 309 -22.64 28.28 -15.43
N ARG A 310 -22.39 27.36 -14.48
CA ARG A 310 -21.47 26.22 -14.60
C ARG A 310 -22.24 24.87 -14.49
N PRO A 311 -23.07 24.52 -15.47
CA PRO A 311 -23.94 23.34 -15.42
C PRO A 311 -23.09 22.06 -15.59
N ARG A 312 -22.42 21.62 -14.54
CA ARG A 312 -21.53 20.44 -14.51
C ARG A 312 -22.07 19.46 -13.48
N VAL A 313 -21.97 18.18 -13.81
CA VAL A 313 -22.27 17.08 -12.91
C VAL A 313 -21.07 16.14 -12.85
N ASP A 314 -20.82 15.56 -11.69
CA ASP A 314 -19.80 14.56 -11.47
C ASP A 314 -20.33 13.51 -10.50
N PRO A 315 -20.19 12.20 -10.79
CA PRO A 315 -20.77 11.16 -9.95
C PRO A 315 -20.15 11.10 -8.55
N ILE A 316 -18.88 11.48 -8.36
CA ILE A 316 -18.26 11.51 -7.03
C ILE A 316 -18.80 12.68 -6.22
N VAL A 317 -18.94 13.86 -6.83
CA VAL A 317 -19.61 15.01 -6.18
C VAL A 317 -21.02 14.62 -5.74
N CYS A 318 -21.78 13.97 -6.61
CA CYS A 318 -23.13 13.49 -6.26
C CYS A 318 -23.12 12.49 -5.10
N VAL A 319 -22.14 11.58 -5.05
CA VAL A 319 -21.98 10.62 -3.95
C VAL A 319 -21.64 11.33 -2.63
N ASN A 320 -20.78 12.37 -2.65
CA ASN A 320 -20.47 13.15 -1.45
C ASN A 320 -21.69 13.94 -0.96
N VAL A 321 -22.48 14.53 -1.86
CA VAL A 321 -23.77 15.15 -1.52
C VAL A 321 -24.70 14.13 -0.87
N LEU A 322 -24.90 12.97 -1.51
CA LEU A 322 -25.76 11.91 -0.98
C LEU A 322 -25.27 11.37 0.36
N SER A 323 -23.96 11.32 0.61
CA SER A 323 -23.41 10.93 1.89
C SER A 323 -23.79 11.92 3.01
N MET A 324 -23.73 13.22 2.72
CA MET A 324 -24.21 14.26 3.63
C MET A 324 -25.73 14.15 3.84
N PHE A 325 -26.52 14.03 2.79
CA PHE A 325 -27.98 13.87 2.90
C PHE A 325 -28.35 12.66 3.73
N ALA A 326 -27.70 11.50 3.51
CA ALA A 326 -27.94 10.29 4.30
C ALA A 326 -27.57 10.46 5.78
N LYS A 327 -26.48 11.18 6.10
CA LYS A 327 -26.10 11.51 7.46
C LYS A 327 -27.20 12.26 8.20
N TYR A 328 -27.93 13.14 7.52
CA TYR A 328 -29.04 13.92 8.08
C TYR A 328 -30.43 13.30 7.79
N GLY A 329 -30.49 12.10 7.18
CA GLY A 329 -31.73 11.34 6.92
C GLY A 329 -32.59 11.92 5.81
N ARG A 330 -31.98 12.63 4.88
CA ARG A 330 -32.62 13.36 3.77
C ARG A 330 -32.29 12.78 2.36
N GLU A 331 -31.67 11.57 2.27
CA GLU A 331 -31.30 10.92 1.01
C GLU A 331 -32.47 10.70 0.05
N HIS A 332 -33.67 10.54 0.60
CA HIS A 332 -34.91 10.34 -0.18
C HIS A 332 -35.36 11.60 -0.95
N ASP A 333 -34.80 12.78 -0.65
CA ASP A 333 -35.08 14.02 -1.36
C ASP A 333 -34.40 14.09 -2.74
N LEU A 334 -33.46 13.20 -3.01
CA LEU A 334 -32.67 13.13 -4.25
C LEU A 334 -32.78 11.77 -4.98
N PRO A 335 -33.99 11.26 -5.28
CA PRO A 335 -34.18 9.92 -5.83
C PRO A 335 -33.51 9.73 -7.20
N ALA A 336 -33.54 10.73 -8.07
CA ALA A 336 -32.90 10.66 -9.39
C ALA A 336 -31.36 10.61 -9.26
N THR A 337 -30.77 11.39 -8.36
CA THR A 337 -29.33 11.38 -8.10
C THR A 337 -28.90 10.01 -7.52
N VAL A 338 -29.68 9.43 -6.59
CA VAL A 338 -29.44 8.06 -6.06
C VAL A 338 -29.47 7.03 -7.19
N ALA A 339 -30.49 7.08 -8.04
CA ALA A 339 -30.61 6.15 -9.18
C ALA A 339 -29.41 6.28 -10.13
N TRP A 340 -29.02 7.49 -10.48
CA TRP A 340 -27.90 7.74 -11.37
C TRP A 340 -26.56 7.23 -10.82
N VAL A 341 -26.22 7.53 -9.57
CA VAL A 341 -24.94 7.03 -9.00
C VAL A 341 -24.94 5.52 -8.82
N ARG A 342 -26.12 4.91 -8.55
CA ARG A 342 -26.29 3.46 -8.56
C ARG A 342 -26.02 2.88 -9.95
N ASP A 343 -26.50 3.49 -11.01
CA ASP A 343 -26.26 3.05 -12.38
C ASP A 343 -24.78 3.22 -12.78
N VAL A 344 -24.13 4.30 -12.35
CA VAL A 344 -22.67 4.48 -12.48
C VAL A 344 -21.93 3.32 -11.81
N LEU A 345 -22.34 2.92 -10.61
CA LEU A 345 -21.76 1.78 -9.89
C LEU A 345 -22.04 0.44 -10.61
N TYR A 346 -23.28 0.22 -11.00
CA TYR A 346 -23.74 -1.01 -11.65
C TYR A 346 -23.01 -1.26 -12.97
N HIS A 347 -22.96 -0.25 -13.83
CA HIS A 347 -22.33 -0.33 -15.15
C HIS A 347 -20.82 -0.09 -15.13
N ARG A 348 -20.20 0.10 -13.96
CA ARG A 348 -18.75 0.38 -13.80
C ARG A 348 -18.29 1.62 -14.59
N ALA A 349 -19.16 2.62 -14.75
CA ALA A 349 -18.85 3.81 -15.51
C ALA A 349 -17.73 4.69 -14.88
N TYR A 350 -17.34 4.39 -13.65
CA TYR A 350 -16.28 5.05 -12.89
C TYR A 350 -14.86 4.50 -13.18
N LEU A 351 -14.69 3.39 -13.92
CA LEU A 351 -13.39 2.73 -14.07
C LEU A 351 -12.30 3.63 -14.67
N GLY A 352 -12.65 4.51 -15.58
CA GLY A 352 -11.74 5.51 -16.16
C GLY A 352 -11.57 6.78 -15.32
N GLY A 353 -12.08 6.79 -14.10
CA GLY A 353 -12.23 7.99 -13.28
C GLY A 353 -13.42 8.83 -13.72
N THR A 354 -13.53 10.02 -13.12
CA THR A 354 -14.57 11.01 -13.44
C THR A 354 -13.94 12.29 -13.98
N ARG A 355 -14.74 13.35 -14.15
CA ARG A 355 -14.23 14.65 -14.57
C ARG A 355 -13.16 15.18 -13.62
N TYR A 356 -13.41 15.08 -12.33
CA TYR A 356 -12.53 15.64 -11.30
C TYR A 356 -11.62 14.60 -10.65
N TYR A 357 -11.99 13.34 -10.59
CA TYR A 357 -11.25 12.29 -9.87
C TYR A 357 -10.68 11.26 -10.85
N GLY A 358 -9.38 11.01 -10.73
CA GLY A 358 -8.64 10.19 -11.69
C GLY A 358 -8.72 8.69 -11.47
N SER A 359 -9.11 8.22 -10.28
CA SER A 359 -9.09 6.81 -9.92
C SER A 359 -10.47 6.21 -9.71
N ALA A 360 -10.64 4.95 -10.05
CA ALA A 360 -11.84 4.17 -9.74
C ALA A 360 -12.03 4.03 -8.23
N GLU A 361 -10.94 3.91 -7.50
CA GLU A 361 -10.90 3.74 -6.06
C GLU A 361 -11.52 4.94 -5.32
N ALA A 362 -11.34 6.15 -5.84
CA ALA A 362 -11.97 7.35 -5.28
C ALA A 362 -13.51 7.24 -5.30
N PHE A 363 -14.10 6.83 -6.44
CA PHE A 363 -15.55 6.63 -6.51
C PHE A 363 -16.04 5.58 -5.51
N LEU A 364 -15.38 4.45 -5.45
CA LEU A 364 -15.76 3.36 -4.54
C LEU A 364 -15.61 3.76 -3.08
N PHE A 365 -14.53 4.45 -2.72
CA PHE A 365 -14.30 4.95 -1.37
C PHE A 365 -15.38 5.93 -0.93
N PHE A 366 -15.66 6.98 -1.72
CA PHE A 366 -16.71 7.94 -1.37
C PHE A 366 -18.10 7.28 -1.35
N PHE A 367 -18.34 6.29 -2.22
CA PHE A 367 -19.58 5.54 -2.20
C PHE A 367 -19.75 4.72 -0.91
N THR A 368 -18.65 4.18 -0.31
CA THR A 368 -18.76 3.49 1.00
C THR A 368 -19.23 4.42 2.10
N ARG A 369 -18.84 5.70 2.06
CA ARG A 369 -19.32 6.72 3.03
C ARG A 369 -20.83 6.93 2.91
N PHE A 370 -21.33 7.02 1.69
CA PHE A 370 -22.77 7.13 1.44
C PHE A 370 -23.52 5.91 1.99
N VAL A 371 -23.11 4.69 1.63
CA VAL A 371 -23.76 3.45 2.11
C VAL A 371 -23.70 3.33 3.64
N ARG A 372 -22.58 3.70 4.25
CA ARG A 372 -22.43 3.68 5.70
C ARG A 372 -23.45 4.61 6.40
N ASN A 373 -23.66 5.80 5.85
CA ASN A 373 -24.56 6.80 6.41
C ASN A 373 -26.04 6.51 6.17
N LEU A 374 -26.39 5.62 5.24
CA LEU A 374 -27.78 5.22 5.01
C LEU A 374 -28.39 4.54 6.25
N ARG A 375 -29.66 4.82 6.50
CA ARG A 375 -30.45 4.09 7.48
C ARG A 375 -30.61 2.62 7.08
N PRO A 376 -30.75 1.69 8.04
CA PRO A 376 -31.08 0.30 7.73
C PRO A 376 -32.33 0.20 6.87
N GLY A 377 -32.27 -0.58 5.78
CA GLY A 377 -33.36 -0.75 4.83
C GLY A 377 -32.90 -1.40 3.52
N THR A 378 -33.84 -1.66 2.61
CA THR A 378 -33.59 -2.34 1.32
C THR A 378 -32.54 -1.59 0.49
N LEU A 379 -32.64 -0.26 0.37
CA LEU A 379 -31.68 0.54 -0.37
C LEU A 379 -30.23 0.33 0.12
N LYS A 380 -30.03 0.35 1.45
CA LYS A 380 -28.71 0.11 2.04
C LYS A 380 -28.20 -1.31 1.72
N GLN A 381 -29.06 -2.31 1.84
CA GLN A 381 -28.71 -3.69 1.56
C GLN A 381 -28.29 -3.90 0.11
N ASP A 382 -29.09 -3.38 -0.83
CA ASP A 382 -28.84 -3.50 -2.26
C ASP A 382 -27.54 -2.80 -2.67
N LEU A 383 -27.34 -1.54 -2.21
CA LEU A 383 -26.14 -0.79 -2.51
C LEU A 383 -24.90 -1.39 -1.85
N HIS A 384 -25.02 -1.90 -0.64
CA HIS A 384 -23.91 -2.59 0.06
C HIS A 384 -23.48 -3.85 -0.70
N ALA A 385 -24.43 -4.67 -1.15
CA ALA A 385 -24.14 -5.89 -1.91
C ALA A 385 -23.44 -5.57 -3.23
N LEU A 386 -24.00 -4.63 -4.02
CA LEU A 386 -23.42 -4.21 -5.29
C LEU A 386 -22.02 -3.59 -5.10
N LEU A 387 -21.86 -2.69 -4.13
CA LEU A 387 -20.59 -2.04 -3.83
C LEU A 387 -19.52 -3.04 -3.39
N SER A 388 -19.89 -4.03 -2.56
CA SER A 388 -18.98 -5.08 -2.11
C SER A 388 -18.44 -5.90 -3.28
N GLU A 389 -19.28 -6.21 -4.28
CA GLU A 389 -18.85 -6.87 -5.51
C GLU A 389 -17.84 -6.00 -6.27
N ARG A 390 -18.14 -4.72 -6.47
CA ARG A 390 -17.29 -3.78 -7.23
C ARG A 390 -15.94 -3.52 -6.55
N VAL A 391 -15.91 -3.45 -5.22
CA VAL A 391 -14.66 -3.28 -4.48
C VAL A 391 -13.81 -4.55 -4.57
N ARG A 392 -14.41 -5.75 -4.44
CA ARG A 392 -13.67 -7.02 -4.58
C ARG A 392 -13.01 -7.19 -5.95
N GLU A 393 -13.65 -6.73 -7.04
CA GLU A 393 -13.08 -6.74 -8.40
C GLU A 393 -11.77 -5.93 -8.49
N ARG A 394 -11.54 -5.00 -7.57
CA ARG A 394 -10.37 -4.11 -7.58
C ARG A 394 -9.22 -4.58 -6.70
N ILE A 395 -9.43 -5.55 -5.82
CA ILE A 395 -8.38 -6.09 -4.93
C ILE A 395 -7.19 -6.57 -5.78
N ASN A 396 -5.97 -6.23 -5.35
CA ASN A 396 -4.71 -6.53 -6.02
C ASN A 396 -4.49 -5.83 -7.39
N THR A 397 -5.37 -4.90 -7.80
CA THR A 397 -5.11 -4.08 -9.00
C THR A 397 -4.00 -3.06 -8.68
N PRO A 398 -2.94 -2.95 -9.49
CA PRO A 398 -1.89 -1.95 -9.29
C PRO A 398 -2.45 -0.52 -9.39
N VAL A 399 -2.17 0.28 -8.37
CA VAL A 399 -2.56 1.70 -8.28
C VAL A 399 -1.56 2.46 -7.40
N ASP A 400 -1.66 3.79 -7.34
CA ASP A 400 -0.86 4.61 -6.42
C ASP A 400 -1.25 4.43 -4.95
N ALA A 401 -0.45 4.99 -4.03
CA ALA A 401 -0.62 4.81 -2.59
C ALA A 401 -1.96 5.36 -2.06
N LEU A 402 -2.46 6.47 -2.61
CA LEU A 402 -3.73 7.06 -2.18
C LEU A 402 -4.91 6.19 -2.63
N ALA A 403 -4.94 5.81 -3.90
CA ALA A 403 -5.98 4.92 -4.43
C ALA A 403 -5.98 3.56 -3.70
N LEU A 404 -4.80 3.01 -3.42
CA LEU A 404 -4.65 1.78 -2.64
C LEU A 404 -5.20 1.93 -1.22
N SER A 405 -4.89 3.05 -0.56
CA SER A 405 -5.41 3.38 0.77
C SER A 405 -6.93 3.53 0.79
N MET A 406 -7.51 4.16 -0.24
CA MET A 406 -8.95 4.28 -0.42
C MET A 406 -9.62 2.91 -0.59
N ARG A 407 -9.02 2.02 -1.37
CA ARG A 407 -9.53 0.65 -1.58
C ARG A 407 -9.51 -0.16 -0.29
N ILE A 408 -8.41 -0.13 0.46
CA ILE A 408 -8.30 -0.85 1.74
C ILE A 408 -9.35 -0.35 2.73
N GLN A 409 -9.52 0.98 2.85
CA GLN A 409 -10.55 1.56 3.72
C GLN A 409 -11.97 1.18 3.27
N ALA A 410 -12.21 1.10 1.95
CA ALA A 410 -13.48 0.61 1.41
C ALA A 410 -13.71 -0.87 1.77
N CYS A 411 -12.68 -1.72 1.68
CA CYS A 411 -12.76 -3.12 2.13
C CYS A 411 -13.14 -3.21 3.60
N HIS A 412 -12.44 -2.49 4.48
CA HIS A 412 -12.73 -2.48 5.92
C HIS A 412 -14.16 -1.99 6.22
N ALA A 413 -14.62 -0.93 5.55
CA ALA A 413 -15.97 -0.40 5.72
C ALA A 413 -17.07 -1.37 5.29
N LEU A 414 -16.76 -2.30 4.38
CA LEU A 414 -17.66 -3.33 3.87
C LEU A 414 -17.50 -4.69 4.58
N GLY A 415 -16.62 -4.76 5.59
CA GLY A 415 -16.46 -5.93 6.46
C GLY A 415 -15.62 -7.06 5.89
N PHE A 416 -14.64 -6.75 5.00
CA PHE A 416 -13.67 -7.72 4.53
C PHE A 416 -12.26 -7.13 4.44
N ASP A 417 -11.26 -8.02 4.53
CA ASP A 417 -9.85 -7.64 4.54
C ASP A 417 -9.20 -7.73 3.16
N ALA A 418 -8.14 -6.92 2.96
CA ALA A 418 -7.30 -6.94 1.77
C ALA A 418 -5.80 -7.00 2.16
N PRO A 419 -5.32 -8.12 2.77
CA PRO A 419 -3.98 -8.18 3.36
C PRO A 419 -2.86 -8.01 2.34
N ALA A 420 -3.03 -8.45 1.09
CA ALA A 420 -2.05 -8.23 0.04
C ALA A 420 -1.94 -6.75 -0.37
N ASP A 421 -3.07 -6.03 -0.40
CA ASP A 421 -3.09 -4.59 -0.65
C ASP A 421 -2.43 -3.82 0.50
N VAL A 422 -2.70 -4.19 1.76
CA VAL A 422 -2.03 -3.61 2.95
C VAL A 422 -0.52 -3.86 2.88
N ALA A 423 -0.11 -5.08 2.55
CA ALA A 423 1.30 -5.41 2.39
C ALA A 423 1.98 -4.55 1.32
N THR A 424 1.31 -4.35 0.19
CA THR A 424 1.79 -3.48 -0.90
C THR A 424 1.90 -2.02 -0.44
N LEU A 425 0.87 -1.50 0.24
CA LEU A 425 0.85 -0.12 0.74
C LEU A 425 2.02 0.16 1.70
N ILE A 426 2.33 -0.77 2.60
CA ILE A 426 3.46 -0.67 3.53
C ILE A 426 4.78 -0.48 2.76
N THR A 427 4.99 -1.20 1.66
CA THR A 427 6.23 -1.09 0.88
C THR A 427 6.37 0.22 0.12
N MET A 428 5.29 0.99 -0.06
CA MET A 428 5.29 2.28 -0.75
C MET A 428 5.73 3.46 0.13
N GLN A 429 5.87 3.27 1.44
CA GLN A 429 6.28 4.34 2.37
C GLN A 429 7.71 4.82 2.05
N ASP A 430 7.92 6.13 2.04
CA ASP A 430 9.24 6.74 1.84
C ASP A 430 10.08 6.72 3.13
N GLU A 431 11.37 7.06 3.01
CA GLU A 431 12.33 7.03 4.13
C GLU A 431 11.96 7.99 5.26
N ASP A 432 11.35 9.13 4.94
CA ASP A 432 10.91 10.14 5.91
C ASP A 432 9.58 9.79 6.62
N GLY A 433 9.00 8.64 6.33
CA GLY A 433 7.76 8.13 6.93
C GLY A 433 6.47 8.55 6.21
N GLY A 434 6.52 9.48 5.25
CA GLY A 434 5.38 9.83 4.41
C GLY A 434 5.13 8.81 3.30
N TRP A 435 3.93 8.85 2.70
CA TRP A 435 3.66 8.14 1.44
C TRP A 435 3.74 9.10 0.27
N PRO A 436 4.12 8.63 -0.94
CA PRO A 436 4.18 9.47 -2.13
C PRO A 436 2.89 10.24 -2.37
N ALA A 437 3.02 11.51 -2.77
CA ALA A 437 1.88 12.30 -3.18
C ALA A 437 1.24 11.70 -4.43
N ALA A 438 -0.09 11.58 -4.42
CA ALA A 438 -0.87 11.09 -5.55
C ALA A 438 -1.90 12.12 -5.98
N VAL A 439 -2.36 12.02 -7.23
CA VAL A 439 -3.39 12.91 -7.77
C VAL A 439 -4.73 12.63 -7.10
N ILE A 440 -5.22 13.57 -6.30
CA ILE A 440 -6.54 13.49 -5.68
C ILE A 440 -7.59 13.84 -6.72
N TYR A 441 -7.43 14.95 -7.42
CA TYR A 441 -8.34 15.43 -8.43
C TYR A 441 -7.65 16.16 -9.58
N LYS A 442 -8.35 16.21 -10.70
CA LYS A 442 -7.94 16.87 -11.94
C LYS A 442 -8.45 18.30 -11.95
N TYR A 443 -7.61 19.20 -12.42
CA TYR A 443 -7.92 20.62 -12.46
C TYR A 443 -7.97 21.15 -13.88
N GLY A 444 -9.06 21.84 -14.21
CA GLY A 444 -9.26 22.47 -15.50
C GLY A 444 -9.38 21.52 -16.69
N ALA A 445 -9.42 22.08 -17.90
CA ALA A 445 -9.51 21.34 -19.16
C ALA A 445 -8.16 20.68 -19.55
N GLY A 446 -7.05 21.15 -19.00
CA GLY A 446 -5.70 20.69 -19.33
C GLY A 446 -5.26 19.43 -18.58
N GLY A 447 -6.10 18.87 -17.71
CA GLY A 447 -5.78 17.63 -16.97
C GLY A 447 -4.68 17.79 -15.92
N LEU A 448 -4.38 19.03 -15.47
CA LEU A 448 -3.46 19.29 -14.39
C LEU A 448 -3.93 18.57 -13.12
N GLY A 449 -3.10 17.69 -12.58
CA GLY A 449 -3.40 16.99 -11.33
C GLY A 449 -3.11 17.86 -10.12
N ILE A 450 -3.92 17.73 -9.08
CA ILE A 450 -3.63 18.27 -7.75
C ILE A 450 -3.34 17.11 -6.82
N THR A 451 -2.19 17.18 -6.16
CA THR A 451 -1.64 16.17 -5.27
C THR A 451 -1.55 16.72 -3.85
N ASN A 452 -1.60 15.84 -2.86
CA ASN A 452 -1.35 16.21 -1.47
C ASN A 452 -0.71 15.03 -0.72
N ARG A 453 0.53 15.21 -0.31
CA ARG A 453 1.28 14.16 0.39
C ARG A 453 0.73 13.91 1.80
N GLY A 454 0.21 14.95 2.45
CA GLY A 454 -0.47 14.83 3.74
C GLY A 454 -1.72 13.94 3.65
N VAL A 455 -2.55 14.12 2.60
CA VAL A 455 -3.72 13.25 2.34
C VAL A 455 -3.27 11.81 2.09
N SER A 456 -2.29 11.58 1.21
CA SER A 456 -1.78 10.23 0.93
C SER A 456 -1.29 9.54 2.21
N THR A 457 -0.54 10.26 3.06
CA THR A 457 -0.01 9.74 4.32
C THR A 457 -1.11 9.47 5.35
N ALA A 458 -2.03 10.40 5.57
CA ALA A 458 -3.14 10.24 6.51
C ALA A 458 -4.04 9.05 6.12
N PHE A 459 -4.33 8.91 4.82
CA PHE A 459 -5.13 7.80 4.30
C PHE A 459 -4.40 6.46 4.42
N ALA A 460 -3.07 6.43 4.19
CA ALA A 460 -2.29 5.21 4.32
C ALA A 460 -2.23 4.75 5.79
N VAL A 461 -1.98 5.66 6.71
CA VAL A 461 -2.00 5.33 8.15
C VAL A 461 -3.35 4.77 8.57
N LYS A 462 -4.46 5.44 8.19
CA LYS A 462 -5.82 4.97 8.49
C LYS A 462 -6.11 3.60 7.86
N ALA A 463 -5.65 3.36 6.65
CA ALA A 463 -5.80 2.08 5.97
C ALA A 463 -5.06 0.94 6.69
N ILE A 464 -3.85 1.20 7.21
CA ILE A 464 -3.04 0.20 7.91
C ILE A 464 -3.60 -0.08 9.32
N THR A 465 -4.04 0.93 10.05
CA THR A 465 -4.51 0.79 11.43
C THR A 465 -5.97 0.36 11.53
N GLY A 466 -6.77 0.53 10.49
CA GLY A 466 -8.22 0.29 10.50
C GLY A 466 -9.01 1.23 11.43
N THR A 467 -8.36 2.18 12.10
CA THR A 467 -8.96 3.12 13.07
C THR A 467 -8.52 4.56 12.76
N PRO A 468 -9.28 5.58 13.22
CA PRO A 468 -8.83 6.96 13.15
C PRO A 468 -7.49 7.15 13.85
N VAL A 469 -6.63 7.93 13.21
CA VAL A 469 -5.27 8.21 13.67
C VAL A 469 -5.31 9.25 14.77
N LYS A 470 -4.74 8.95 15.95
CA LYS A 470 -4.55 9.95 17.03
C LYS A 470 -3.08 10.27 17.15
N THR A 471 -2.72 11.54 16.97
CA THR A 471 -1.38 12.03 17.31
C THR A 471 -1.25 12.25 18.80
N GLU A 472 -0.17 11.81 19.44
CA GLU A 472 0.12 12.18 20.84
C GLU A 472 0.40 13.67 20.94
N GLN A 473 -0.27 14.32 21.88
CA GLN A 473 -0.15 15.77 22.08
C GLN A 473 1.13 16.10 22.86
N THR A 474 2.08 16.71 22.18
CA THR A 474 3.05 17.60 22.89
C THR A 474 2.43 18.99 23.00
N GLY A 475 2.16 19.38 24.23
CA GLY A 475 1.30 20.48 24.63
C GLY A 475 1.45 21.83 23.93
N SER A 476 0.31 22.43 23.60
CA SER A 476 -0.01 23.86 23.80
C SER A 476 -1.52 24.10 23.67
N ASP A 477 -2.06 24.89 24.58
CA ASP A 477 -3.48 25.00 24.90
C ASP A 477 -4.36 25.91 24.02
N GLU A 478 -4.02 26.17 22.77
CA GLU A 478 -4.77 27.18 21.98
C GLU A 478 -5.91 26.64 21.06
N ASN A 479 -6.20 25.32 21.07
CA ASN A 479 -7.24 24.72 20.23
C ASN A 479 -8.33 23.94 21.00
N VAL A 480 -8.64 24.38 22.23
CA VAL A 480 -9.56 23.66 23.14
C VAL A 480 -10.99 23.59 22.57
N ASP A 481 -11.46 24.63 21.87
CA ASP A 481 -12.87 24.76 21.47
C ASP A 481 -13.26 23.77 20.36
N LEU A 482 -12.44 23.62 19.32
CA LEU A 482 -12.72 22.69 18.23
C LEU A 482 -12.59 21.22 18.67
N ARG A 483 -11.66 20.94 19.60
CA ARG A 483 -11.48 19.60 20.18
C ARG A 483 -12.65 19.19 21.08
N GLU A 484 -13.19 20.11 21.88
CA GLU A 484 -14.38 19.85 22.68
C GLU A 484 -15.62 19.65 21.81
N GLN A 485 -15.76 20.43 20.74
CA GLN A 485 -16.84 20.27 19.77
C GLN A 485 -16.75 18.92 19.04
N LEU A 486 -15.55 18.48 18.59
CA LEU A 486 -15.34 17.18 17.96
C LEU A 486 -15.55 16.02 18.94
N ARG A 487 -15.17 16.16 20.22
CA ARG A 487 -15.43 15.14 21.26
C ARG A 487 -16.92 15.03 21.62
N GLY A 488 -17.66 16.14 21.57
CA GLY A 488 -19.11 16.13 21.75
C GLY A 488 -19.85 15.35 20.66
N PHE A 489 -19.32 15.36 19.44
CA PHE A 489 -19.86 14.65 18.30
C PHE A 489 -19.65 13.12 18.40
N ASN A 490 -18.50 12.68 18.94
CA ASN A 490 -18.18 11.26 19.12
C ASN A 490 -18.92 10.58 20.29
N LYS A 491 -19.47 11.34 21.24
CA LYS A 491 -20.23 10.76 22.36
C LYS A 491 -21.59 10.17 21.97
N ASN A 492 -22.07 10.45 20.77
CA ASN A 492 -23.32 9.88 20.23
C ASN A 492 -23.09 8.67 19.30
N PHE A 493 -21.85 8.24 19.13
CA PHE A 493 -21.52 6.99 18.44
C PHE A 493 -21.15 5.94 19.48
N ASP A 494 -22.13 5.15 19.89
CA ASP A 494 -21.93 3.96 20.73
C ASP A 494 -21.19 2.90 19.92
N GLY A 495 -19.87 2.81 20.17
CA GLY A 495 -18.93 1.86 19.56
C GLY A 495 -19.01 0.44 20.14
N SER A 496 -20.16 0.03 20.67
CA SER A 496 -20.34 -1.30 21.23
C SER A 496 -21.01 -2.24 20.23
N THR A 497 -20.25 -2.79 19.28
CA THR A 497 -20.52 -4.14 18.78
C THR A 497 -19.26 -4.68 18.06
N TYR A 498 -18.24 -5.05 18.82
CA TYR A 498 -17.25 -6.00 18.37
C TYR A 498 -17.77 -7.42 18.59
N PHE A 499 -18.31 -8.05 17.58
CA PHE A 499 -18.51 -9.48 17.60
C PHE A 499 -17.18 -10.18 17.34
N ILE A 500 -16.62 -10.76 18.39
CA ILE A 500 -15.57 -11.77 18.31
C ILE A 500 -16.20 -13.02 17.73
N LEU A 501 -16.00 -13.29 16.45
CA LEU A 501 -16.27 -14.60 15.87
C LEU A 501 -15.19 -15.57 16.36
N ARG A 502 -15.50 -16.27 17.48
CA ARG A 502 -14.82 -17.51 17.84
C ARG A 502 -15.16 -18.55 16.77
N ALA A 503 -14.13 -19.11 16.15
CA ALA A 503 -14.26 -20.28 15.29
C ALA A 503 -14.95 -21.41 16.07
N ASN A 504 -15.99 -21.96 15.50
CA ASN A 504 -16.67 -23.17 16.00
C ASN A 504 -15.95 -24.39 15.42
N PRO A 505 -15.34 -25.27 16.22
CA PRO A 505 -14.64 -26.45 15.75
C PRO A 505 -15.57 -27.66 15.71
N ASN A 506 -16.51 -27.72 14.79
CA ASN A 506 -17.26 -28.94 14.52
C ASN A 506 -18.01 -28.83 13.19
N ILE A 507 -17.40 -29.23 12.10
CA ILE A 507 -18.03 -29.90 10.95
C ILE A 507 -16.89 -30.63 10.20
N GLY A 508 -16.75 -31.91 10.33
CA GLY A 508 -16.18 -32.87 9.41
C GLY A 508 -17.29 -33.82 8.95
N PRO A 509 -17.00 -34.78 8.02
CA PRO A 509 -16.00 -34.80 6.95
C PRO A 509 -16.54 -34.31 5.61
#